data_30be29d9dbbd11ac09d83072e2243453
#
_entry.id   30be29d9dbbd11ac09d83072e2243453
#
_cell.length_a   1.000
_cell.length_b   1.000
_cell.length_c   1.000
_cell.angle_alpha   90.00
_cell.angle_beta   90.00
_cell.angle_gamma   90.00
#
_symmetry.space_group_name_H-M   'P 1'
#
loop_
_entity.id
_entity.type
_entity.pdbx_description
1 polymer ?
#
loop_
_entity_poly.entity_id
_entity_poly.type
_entity_poly.pdbx_seq_one_letter_code
_entity_poly.pdbx_strand_id
1 'polypeptide(L)'
;MTKKVLIANRGEIALRALRACKEVGLKTVGVYSSGDQELKHLRFADETVCIGPSNPIESYLYIPGILSAAEVTGSDAIYPGYGFLAEDHEFAEKCEGSGFKFIGPSSAVIKKMGDKITAKTIAEKSGIPIVPGYKDKLPESESELEKIATKIGFPIMIKATAGGGGRGMRVANDINELISGISITQQEAKNAFGNETLY
;
A
#
# COMPACT_ATOMS: atom_id res chain seq x y z
N MET A 1 -11.46 24.18 8.50
CA MET A 1 -12.49 23.31 7.90
C MET A 1 -12.08 23.05 6.45
N THR A 2 -12.00 21.82 6.00
CA THR A 2 -11.59 21.47 4.63
C THR A 2 -12.58 22.06 3.62
N LYS A 3 -12.07 22.71 2.59
CA LYS A 3 -12.86 23.36 1.52
C LYS A 3 -12.50 22.83 0.14
N LYS A 4 -11.24 22.45 -0.06
CA LYS A 4 -10.72 21.95 -1.34
C LYS A 4 -9.84 20.72 -1.13
N VAL A 5 -10.09 19.66 -1.90
CA VAL A 5 -9.39 18.36 -1.82
C VAL A 5 -8.66 18.07 -3.13
N LEU A 6 -7.37 17.83 -3.04
CA LEU A 6 -6.61 17.27 -4.15
C LEU A 6 -6.78 15.73 -4.16
N ILE A 7 -7.16 15.17 -5.30
CA ILE A 7 -7.35 13.73 -5.48
C ILE A 7 -6.06 13.17 -6.10
N ALA A 8 -5.20 12.59 -5.25
CA ALA A 8 -3.89 12.04 -5.64
C ALA A 8 -4.00 10.62 -6.22
N ASN A 9 -4.89 10.46 -7.21
CA ASN A 9 -5.13 9.18 -7.87
C ASN A 9 -5.76 9.41 -9.24
N ARG A 10 -6.05 8.34 -9.99
CA ARG A 10 -6.67 8.37 -11.32
C ARG A 10 -7.79 7.34 -11.45
N GLY A 11 -8.46 7.35 -12.61
CA GLY A 11 -9.43 6.33 -12.99
C GLY A 11 -10.67 6.31 -12.11
N GLU A 12 -11.15 5.12 -11.79
CA GLU A 12 -12.43 4.94 -11.10
C GLU A 12 -12.41 5.45 -9.66
N ILE A 13 -11.29 5.26 -8.92
CA ILE A 13 -11.19 5.73 -7.53
C ILE A 13 -11.14 7.26 -7.46
N ALA A 14 -10.47 7.91 -8.42
CA ALA A 14 -10.51 9.37 -8.51
C ALA A 14 -11.95 9.85 -8.80
N LEU A 15 -12.67 9.21 -9.73
CA LEU A 15 -14.07 9.52 -10.00
C LEU A 15 -14.96 9.34 -8.77
N ARG A 16 -14.75 8.24 -8.00
CA ARG A 16 -15.50 7.99 -6.76
C ARG A 16 -15.28 9.11 -5.73
N ALA A 17 -14.01 9.54 -5.56
CA ALA A 17 -13.67 10.63 -4.65
C ALA A 17 -14.25 11.97 -5.09
N LEU A 18 -14.14 12.31 -6.39
CA LEU A 18 -14.70 13.53 -6.96
C LEU A 18 -16.22 13.64 -6.72
N ARG A 19 -16.94 12.52 -6.93
CA ARG A 19 -18.39 12.47 -6.65
C ARG A 19 -18.69 12.69 -5.17
N ALA A 20 -17.99 12.01 -4.28
CA ALA A 20 -18.18 12.16 -2.84
C ALA A 20 -17.90 13.59 -2.37
N CYS A 21 -16.83 14.22 -2.85
CA CYS A 21 -16.53 15.62 -2.55
C CYS A 21 -17.65 16.56 -2.99
N LYS A 22 -18.18 16.33 -4.20
CA LYS A 22 -19.29 17.13 -4.74
C LYS A 22 -20.57 16.98 -3.90
N GLU A 23 -20.89 15.75 -3.47
CA GLU A 23 -22.05 15.47 -2.61
C GLU A 23 -22.01 16.21 -1.28
N VAL A 24 -20.80 16.41 -0.71
CA VAL A 24 -20.59 17.14 0.55
C VAL A 24 -20.18 18.61 0.35
N GLY A 25 -20.24 19.12 -0.87
CA GLY A 25 -19.98 20.53 -1.18
C GLY A 25 -18.53 20.96 -1.13
N LEU A 26 -17.56 20.05 -1.29
CA LEU A 26 -16.13 20.35 -1.35
C LEU A 26 -15.67 20.60 -2.78
N LYS A 27 -14.77 21.58 -2.94
CA LYS A 27 -14.04 21.78 -4.20
C LYS A 27 -13.00 20.69 -4.41
N THR A 28 -12.67 20.43 -5.67
CA THR A 28 -11.80 19.31 -6.04
C THR A 28 -10.73 19.70 -7.03
N VAL A 29 -9.54 19.10 -6.86
CA VAL A 29 -8.45 19.17 -7.83
C VAL A 29 -8.15 17.74 -8.28
N GLY A 30 -8.29 17.46 -9.58
CA GLY A 30 -7.88 16.21 -10.19
C GLY A 30 -6.45 16.31 -10.71
N VAL A 31 -5.57 15.37 -10.33
CA VAL A 31 -4.24 15.31 -10.91
C VAL A 31 -4.20 14.31 -12.06
N TYR A 32 -3.29 14.53 -13.01
CA TYR A 32 -3.10 13.63 -14.15
C TYR A 32 -1.64 13.64 -14.62
N SER A 33 -1.18 12.49 -15.17
CA SER A 33 0.05 12.45 -15.97
C SER A 33 -0.23 12.88 -17.40
N SER A 34 0.79 13.29 -18.16
CA SER A 34 0.62 13.72 -19.56
C SER A 34 -0.08 12.68 -20.44
N GLY A 35 0.07 11.38 -20.12
CA GLY A 35 -0.63 10.31 -20.84
C GLY A 35 -2.09 10.11 -20.44
N ASP A 36 -2.51 10.70 -19.32
CA ASP A 36 -3.85 10.54 -18.74
C ASP A 36 -4.75 11.77 -18.95
N GLN A 37 -4.32 12.75 -19.74
CA GLN A 37 -5.00 14.03 -19.95
C GLN A 37 -6.45 13.90 -20.43
N GLU A 38 -6.76 12.85 -21.19
CA GLU A 38 -8.10 12.62 -21.74
C GLU A 38 -9.01 11.74 -20.85
N LEU A 39 -8.55 11.37 -19.65
CA LEU A 39 -9.33 10.51 -18.76
C LEU A 39 -10.63 11.20 -18.30
N LYS A 40 -11.74 10.48 -18.43
CA LYS A 40 -13.09 11.01 -18.22
C LYS A 40 -13.33 11.59 -16.82
N HIS A 41 -12.66 11.06 -15.79
CA HIS A 41 -12.85 11.53 -14.41
C HIS A 41 -12.42 12.99 -14.23
N LEU A 42 -11.45 13.49 -15.01
CA LEU A 42 -10.97 14.87 -14.93
C LEU A 42 -12.08 15.89 -15.21
N ARG A 43 -13.08 15.53 -16.01
CA ARG A 43 -14.24 16.40 -16.33
C ARG A 43 -15.15 16.66 -15.12
N PHE A 44 -14.98 15.91 -14.04
CA PHE A 44 -15.76 16.06 -12.80
C PHE A 44 -15.02 16.86 -11.73
N ALA A 45 -13.75 17.17 -11.93
CA ALA A 45 -12.96 18.00 -11.04
C ALA A 45 -13.25 19.49 -11.32
N ASP A 46 -13.19 20.33 -10.27
CA ASP A 46 -13.29 21.80 -10.44
C ASP A 46 -12.00 22.35 -11.08
N GLU A 47 -10.86 21.78 -10.77
CA GLU A 47 -9.54 22.13 -11.31
C GLU A 47 -8.76 20.86 -11.65
N THR A 48 -7.82 20.97 -12.59
CA THR A 48 -6.95 19.84 -12.96
C THR A 48 -5.50 20.30 -13.09
N VAL A 49 -4.55 19.43 -12.66
CA VAL A 49 -3.12 19.72 -12.70
C VAL A 49 -2.36 18.55 -13.29
N CYS A 50 -1.52 18.81 -14.27
CA CYS A 50 -0.56 17.83 -14.78
C CYS A 50 0.61 17.72 -13.78
N ILE A 51 0.86 16.50 -13.29
CA ILE A 51 1.88 16.23 -12.26
C ILE A 51 3.14 15.55 -12.81
N GLY A 52 3.26 15.41 -14.12
CA GLY A 52 4.45 14.84 -14.76
C GLY A 52 4.17 13.97 -15.97
N PRO A 53 5.17 13.25 -16.48
CA PRO A 53 5.06 12.38 -17.63
C PRO A 53 4.20 11.13 -17.34
N SER A 54 3.98 10.29 -18.36
CA SER A 54 3.15 9.08 -18.28
C SER A 54 3.70 8.03 -17.31
N ASN A 55 5.02 8.05 -17.03
CA ASN A 55 5.62 7.13 -16.07
C ASN A 55 5.12 7.43 -14.64
N PRO A 56 4.48 6.48 -13.95
CA PRO A 56 3.99 6.70 -12.59
C PRO A 56 5.04 7.12 -11.57
N ILE A 57 6.29 6.67 -11.71
CA ILE A 57 7.39 7.03 -10.80
C ILE A 57 7.68 8.55 -10.85
N GLU A 58 7.49 9.15 -12.03
CA GLU A 58 7.75 10.57 -12.28
C GLU A 58 6.47 11.44 -12.20
N SER A 59 5.33 10.85 -11.81
CA SER A 59 4.04 11.50 -11.70
C SER A 59 3.28 11.10 -10.43
N TYR A 60 2.43 10.06 -10.47
CA TYR A 60 1.57 9.65 -9.35
C TYR A 60 2.32 9.13 -8.11
N LEU A 61 3.56 8.66 -8.26
CA LEU A 61 4.45 8.23 -7.16
C LEU A 61 5.48 9.32 -6.80
N TYR A 62 5.47 10.45 -7.47
CA TYR A 62 6.39 11.56 -7.22
C TYR A 62 5.81 12.51 -6.18
N ILE A 63 6.11 12.26 -4.90
CA ILE A 63 5.58 13.02 -3.76
C ILE A 63 5.73 14.53 -3.92
N PRO A 64 6.92 15.09 -4.31
CA PRO A 64 7.05 16.53 -4.47
C PRO A 64 6.07 17.12 -5.50
N GLY A 65 5.82 16.44 -6.59
CA GLY A 65 4.87 16.88 -7.62
C GLY A 65 3.43 16.94 -7.10
N ILE A 66 3.02 15.95 -6.29
CA ILE A 66 1.69 15.95 -5.66
C ILE A 66 1.55 17.09 -4.64
N LEU A 67 2.57 17.30 -3.78
CA LEU A 67 2.55 18.39 -2.79
C LEU A 67 2.56 19.77 -3.46
N SER A 68 3.37 19.95 -4.52
CA SER A 68 3.39 21.19 -5.30
C SER A 68 2.04 21.46 -5.96
N ALA A 69 1.39 20.43 -6.50
CA ALA A 69 0.04 20.56 -7.07
C ALA A 69 -0.98 20.99 -6.01
N ALA A 70 -0.89 20.46 -4.79
CA ALA A 70 -1.75 20.86 -3.68
C ALA A 70 -1.51 22.33 -3.27
N GLU A 71 -0.25 22.75 -3.20
CA GLU A 71 0.16 24.10 -2.85
C GLU A 71 -0.36 25.13 -3.86
N VAL A 72 -0.05 24.94 -5.14
CA VAL A 72 -0.40 25.92 -6.19
C VAL A 72 -1.91 26.04 -6.42
N THR A 73 -2.67 24.99 -6.09
CA THR A 73 -4.14 25.01 -6.18
C THR A 73 -4.80 25.49 -4.89
N GLY A 74 -4.04 25.73 -3.82
CA GLY A 74 -4.58 26.08 -2.51
C GLY A 74 -5.49 25.01 -1.93
N SER A 75 -5.13 23.74 -2.09
CA SER A 75 -5.86 22.62 -1.50
C SER A 75 -5.64 22.56 0.01
N ASP A 76 -6.66 22.19 0.77
CA ASP A 76 -6.57 22.02 2.23
C ASP A 76 -6.26 20.58 2.62
N ALA A 77 -6.56 19.63 1.74
CA ALA A 77 -6.46 18.22 2.02
C ALA A 77 -6.05 17.42 0.78
N ILE A 78 -5.48 16.24 1.00
CA ILE A 78 -5.07 15.32 -0.05
C ILE A 78 -5.73 13.97 0.19
N TYR A 79 -6.44 13.45 -0.83
CA TYR A 79 -7.06 12.13 -0.83
C TYR A 79 -6.25 11.17 -1.72
N PRO A 80 -5.60 10.14 -1.17
CA PRO A 80 -4.75 9.23 -1.93
C PRO A 80 -5.53 8.10 -2.62
N GLY A 81 -6.75 7.80 -2.21
CA GLY A 81 -7.51 6.64 -2.67
C GLY A 81 -6.94 5.31 -2.18
N TYR A 82 -6.67 4.39 -3.11
CA TYR A 82 -5.94 3.15 -2.91
C TYR A 82 -4.84 2.99 -3.98
N GLY A 83 -3.84 2.14 -3.73
CA GLY A 83 -2.66 2.03 -4.59
C GLY A 83 -1.79 3.30 -4.55
N PHE A 84 -0.88 3.44 -5.51
CA PHE A 84 0.08 4.55 -5.56
C PHE A 84 0.66 4.89 -4.18
N LEU A 85 0.39 6.09 -3.67
CA LEU A 85 0.90 6.59 -2.39
C LEU A 85 -0.05 6.35 -1.20
N ALA A 86 -1.17 5.63 -1.38
CA ALA A 86 -2.17 5.45 -0.33
C ALA A 86 -1.65 4.69 0.90
N GLU A 87 -0.69 3.77 0.70
CA GLU A 87 -0.05 2.98 1.77
C GLU A 87 1.36 3.47 2.11
N ASP A 88 1.76 4.62 1.58
CA ASP A 88 3.06 5.23 1.83
C ASP A 88 3.00 6.12 3.07
N HIS A 89 3.64 5.65 4.16
CA HIS A 89 3.66 6.39 5.42
C HIS A 89 4.47 7.69 5.35
N GLU A 90 5.51 7.75 4.49
CA GLU A 90 6.30 8.98 4.31
C GLU A 90 5.49 10.04 3.58
N PHE A 91 4.65 9.64 2.61
CA PHE A 91 3.74 10.56 1.95
C PHE A 91 2.73 11.17 2.92
N ALA A 92 2.10 10.33 3.77
CA ALA A 92 1.18 10.83 4.79
C ALA A 92 1.86 11.82 5.74
N GLU A 93 3.09 11.51 6.21
CA GLU A 93 3.88 12.38 7.07
C GLU A 93 4.23 13.70 6.39
N LYS A 94 4.65 13.67 5.13
CA LYS A 94 4.99 14.85 4.35
C LYS A 94 3.77 15.72 4.05
N CYS A 95 2.60 15.13 3.80
CA CYS A 95 1.35 15.88 3.66
C CYS A 95 1.05 16.70 4.93
N GLU A 96 1.05 16.03 6.09
CA GLU A 96 0.77 16.67 7.38
C GLU A 96 1.85 17.71 7.73
N GLY A 97 3.13 17.39 7.52
CA GLY A 97 4.25 18.31 7.75
C GLY A 97 4.23 19.55 6.83
N SER A 98 3.59 19.45 5.67
CA SER A 98 3.39 20.58 4.73
C SER A 98 2.07 21.33 4.98
N GLY A 99 1.32 20.99 6.05
CA GLY A 99 0.08 21.68 6.43
C GLY A 99 -1.17 21.16 5.71
N PHE A 100 -1.08 20.09 4.92
CA PHE A 100 -2.23 19.45 4.28
C PHE A 100 -2.82 18.35 5.17
N LYS A 101 -4.15 18.30 5.24
CA LYS A 101 -4.81 17.16 5.87
C LYS A 101 -4.71 15.93 4.96
N PHE A 102 -4.01 14.90 5.39
CA PHE A 102 -4.05 13.60 4.74
C PHE A 102 -5.41 12.92 5.04
N ILE A 103 -6.17 12.58 4.00
CA ILE A 103 -7.46 11.88 4.16
C ILE A 103 -7.20 10.38 4.18
N GLY A 104 -6.88 9.88 5.36
CA GLY A 104 -6.50 8.49 5.60
C GLY A 104 -6.06 8.29 7.05
N PRO A 105 -5.52 7.11 7.39
CA PRO A 105 -4.91 6.86 8.68
C PRO A 105 -3.65 7.74 8.87
N SER A 106 -3.21 7.94 10.11
CA SER A 106 -1.94 8.63 10.36
C SER A 106 -0.74 7.84 9.82
N SER A 107 0.35 8.54 9.50
CA SER A 107 1.62 7.93 9.06
C SER A 107 2.05 6.76 9.95
N ALA A 108 1.98 6.93 11.28
CA ALA A 108 2.33 5.89 12.24
C ALA A 108 1.45 4.63 12.12
N VAL A 109 0.16 4.79 11.82
CA VAL A 109 -0.77 3.67 11.61
C VAL A 109 -0.47 2.98 10.29
N ILE A 110 -0.28 3.73 9.21
CA ILE A 110 0.07 3.17 7.89
C ILE A 110 1.35 2.34 8.00
N LYS A 111 2.39 2.88 8.66
CA LYS A 111 3.66 2.17 8.89
C LYS A 111 3.48 0.86 9.63
N LYS A 112 2.72 0.87 10.74
CA LYS A 112 2.47 -0.34 11.55
C LYS A 112 1.65 -1.38 10.81
N MET A 113 0.64 -0.96 10.06
CA MET A 113 -0.25 -1.87 9.34
C MET A 113 0.34 -2.34 8.02
N GLY A 114 1.31 -1.62 7.45
CA GLY A 114 2.07 -2.05 6.28
C GLY A 114 3.03 -3.21 6.56
N ASP A 115 3.52 -3.36 7.79
CA ASP A 115 4.30 -4.52 8.21
C ASP A 115 3.38 -5.68 8.62
N LYS A 116 3.43 -6.77 7.87
CA LYS A 116 2.49 -7.89 8.02
C LYS A 116 2.59 -8.59 9.37
N ILE A 117 3.79 -8.70 9.95
CA ILE A 117 4.02 -9.34 11.25
C ILE A 117 3.49 -8.43 12.36
N THR A 118 3.82 -7.15 12.31
CA THR A 118 3.33 -6.14 13.25
C THR A 118 1.80 -6.04 13.19
N ALA A 119 1.21 -6.00 11.99
CA ALA A 119 -0.25 -5.95 11.80
C ALA A 119 -0.94 -7.17 12.41
N LYS A 120 -0.43 -8.40 12.17
CA LYS A 120 -0.94 -9.62 12.82
C LYS A 120 -0.84 -9.57 14.34
N THR A 121 0.27 -9.10 14.86
CA THR A 121 0.48 -8.98 16.31
C THR A 121 -0.50 -7.98 16.95
N ILE A 122 -0.75 -6.86 16.29
CA ILE A 122 -1.73 -5.86 16.74
C ILE A 122 -3.14 -6.44 16.70
N ALA A 123 -3.52 -7.11 15.60
CA ALA A 123 -4.83 -7.73 15.45
C ALA A 123 -5.10 -8.77 16.57
N GLU A 124 -4.13 -9.64 16.83
CA GLU A 124 -4.23 -10.66 17.89
C GLU A 124 -4.39 -10.04 19.27
N LYS A 125 -3.57 -9.03 19.61
CA LYS A 125 -3.68 -8.29 20.88
C LYS A 125 -5.02 -7.56 21.05
N SER A 126 -5.65 -7.22 19.93
CA SER A 126 -6.97 -6.58 19.89
C SER A 126 -8.13 -7.59 19.88
N GLY A 127 -7.87 -8.89 20.04
CA GLY A 127 -8.89 -9.94 20.03
C GLY A 127 -9.48 -10.23 18.65
N ILE A 128 -8.87 -9.76 17.57
CA ILE A 128 -9.31 -10.02 16.20
C ILE A 128 -8.81 -11.40 15.77
N PRO A 129 -9.66 -12.30 15.27
CA PRO A 129 -9.24 -13.58 14.75
C PRO A 129 -8.22 -13.43 13.61
N ILE A 130 -7.11 -14.15 13.72
CA ILE A 130 -6.07 -14.15 12.69
C ILE A 130 -5.89 -15.56 12.13
N VAL A 131 -5.44 -15.65 10.89
CA VAL A 131 -5.01 -16.93 10.31
C VAL A 131 -3.76 -17.40 11.06
N PRO A 132 -3.73 -18.63 11.60
CA PRO A 132 -2.55 -19.18 12.26
C PRO A 132 -1.32 -19.11 11.37
N GLY A 133 -0.16 -18.91 11.96
CA GLY A 133 1.09 -18.86 11.20
C GLY A 133 2.28 -18.55 12.12
N TYR A 134 3.47 -18.79 11.58
CA TYR A 134 4.72 -18.48 12.26
C TYR A 134 5.04 -16.99 12.11
N LYS A 135 5.52 -16.36 13.18
CA LYS A 135 5.72 -14.89 13.24
C LYS A 135 7.19 -14.49 13.34
N ASP A 136 8.06 -15.44 13.66
CA ASP A 136 9.48 -15.18 13.85
C ASP A 136 10.27 -15.49 12.58
N LYS A 137 11.58 -15.20 12.61
CA LYS A 137 12.48 -15.61 11.55
C LYS A 137 12.46 -17.14 11.42
N LEU A 138 12.29 -17.65 10.20
CA LEU A 138 12.30 -19.09 9.96
C LEU A 138 13.62 -19.70 10.44
N PRO A 139 13.58 -20.83 11.17
CA PRO A 139 14.79 -21.52 11.59
C PRO A 139 15.50 -22.14 10.38
N GLU A 140 16.81 -22.33 10.53
CA GLU A 140 17.64 -22.99 9.52
C GLU A 140 17.57 -24.52 9.65
N SER A 141 17.14 -25.03 10.80
CA SER A 141 17.04 -26.46 11.09
C SER A 141 15.74 -27.04 10.54
N GLU A 142 15.86 -28.08 9.71
CA GLU A 142 14.71 -28.82 9.17
C GLU A 142 13.84 -29.41 10.28
N SER A 143 14.43 -29.92 11.38
CA SER A 143 13.69 -30.50 12.49
C SER A 143 12.85 -29.46 13.25
N GLU A 144 13.30 -28.21 13.29
CA GLU A 144 12.52 -27.10 13.87
C GLU A 144 11.42 -26.65 12.92
N LEU A 145 11.68 -26.59 11.61
CA LEU A 145 10.67 -26.32 10.59
C LEU A 145 9.55 -27.37 10.64
N GLU A 146 9.90 -28.66 10.78
CA GLU A 146 8.91 -29.74 10.90
C GLU A 146 8.02 -29.59 12.13
N LYS A 147 8.57 -29.22 13.28
CA LYS A 147 7.79 -28.95 14.51
C LYS A 147 6.82 -27.77 14.32
N ILE A 148 7.28 -26.71 13.66
CA ILE A 148 6.46 -25.54 13.36
C ILE A 148 5.33 -25.93 12.40
N ALA A 149 5.67 -26.66 11.33
CA ALA A 149 4.73 -27.12 10.31
C ALA A 149 3.66 -28.03 10.93
N THR A 150 4.07 -28.96 11.80
CA THR A 150 3.14 -29.86 12.50
C THR A 150 2.16 -29.07 13.37
N LYS A 151 2.63 -28.00 14.04
CA LYS A 151 1.77 -27.15 14.89
C LYS A 151 0.77 -26.32 14.07
N ILE A 152 1.16 -25.85 12.89
CA ILE A 152 0.31 -25.04 12.00
C ILE A 152 -0.70 -25.95 11.27
N GLY A 153 -0.25 -27.10 10.79
CA GLY A 153 -0.99 -28.03 9.94
C GLY A 153 -0.86 -27.70 8.45
N PHE A 154 -0.82 -28.74 7.61
CA PHE A 154 -0.81 -28.60 6.17
C PHE A 154 -2.24 -28.48 5.59
N PRO A 155 -2.43 -27.76 4.46
CA PRO A 155 -1.41 -27.06 3.66
C PRO A 155 -0.92 -25.76 4.30
N ILE A 156 0.36 -25.44 4.10
CA ILE A 156 1.00 -24.21 4.61
C ILE A 156 1.27 -23.25 3.45
N MET A 157 1.01 -21.98 3.63
CA MET A 157 1.39 -20.95 2.68
C MET A 157 2.65 -20.21 3.13
N ILE A 158 3.71 -20.30 2.34
CA ILE A 158 4.96 -19.56 2.48
C ILE A 158 4.74 -18.18 1.87
N LYS A 159 5.14 -17.11 2.56
CA LYS A 159 4.99 -15.73 2.05
C LYS A 159 6.24 -14.90 2.30
N ALA A 160 6.61 -14.08 1.31
CA ALA A 160 7.61 -13.04 1.49
C ALA A 160 7.05 -11.87 2.32
N THR A 161 7.83 -11.35 3.26
CA THR A 161 7.43 -10.19 4.07
C THR A 161 7.30 -8.93 3.23
N ALA A 162 8.20 -8.74 2.26
CA ALA A 162 8.23 -7.60 1.34
C ALA A 162 7.33 -7.77 0.10
N GLY A 163 6.59 -8.88 -0.02
CA GLY A 163 5.75 -9.18 -1.18
C GLY A 163 4.38 -8.51 -1.13
N GLY A 164 3.84 -8.22 -2.32
CA GLY A 164 2.47 -7.73 -2.53
C GLY A 164 1.90 -8.26 -3.85
N GLY A 165 0.56 -8.15 -4.02
CA GLY A 165 -0.09 -8.53 -5.26
C GLY A 165 0.02 -10.00 -5.66
N GLY A 166 0.21 -10.91 -4.69
CA GLY A 166 0.32 -12.36 -4.96
C GLY A 166 1.70 -12.86 -5.37
N ARG A 167 2.72 -12.01 -5.41
CA ARG A 167 4.10 -12.41 -5.68
C ARG A 167 4.80 -12.83 -4.39
N GLY A 168 5.73 -13.80 -4.50
CA GLY A 168 6.47 -14.33 -3.35
C GLY A 168 5.58 -15.14 -2.41
N MET A 169 4.64 -15.90 -2.96
CA MET A 169 3.78 -16.83 -2.22
C MET A 169 3.79 -18.22 -2.85
N ARG A 170 3.87 -19.25 -2.00
CA ARG A 170 3.86 -20.66 -2.42
C ARG A 170 3.12 -21.51 -1.40
N VAL A 171 2.29 -22.43 -1.86
CA VAL A 171 1.63 -23.44 -1.02
C VAL A 171 2.53 -24.65 -0.92
N ALA A 172 2.66 -25.20 0.28
CA ALA A 172 3.29 -26.49 0.56
C ALA A 172 2.26 -27.43 1.18
N ASN A 173 2.11 -28.64 0.65
CA ASN A 173 1.17 -29.65 1.11
C ASN A 173 1.81 -30.65 2.09
N ASP A 174 3.14 -30.71 2.12
CA ASP A 174 3.94 -31.54 3.01
C ASP A 174 5.26 -30.86 3.38
N ILE A 175 6.06 -31.56 4.22
CA ILE A 175 7.34 -31.03 4.71
C ILE A 175 8.37 -30.89 3.60
N ASN A 176 8.40 -31.77 2.61
CA ASN A 176 9.38 -31.73 1.52
C ASN A 176 9.10 -30.53 0.60
N GLU A 177 7.80 -30.32 0.29
CA GLU A 177 7.37 -29.13 -0.44
C GLU A 177 7.64 -27.84 0.36
N LEU A 178 7.53 -27.86 1.69
CA LEU A 178 7.81 -26.72 2.55
C LEU A 178 9.30 -26.36 2.48
N ILE A 179 10.22 -27.30 2.68
CA ILE A 179 11.67 -27.06 2.68
C ILE A 179 12.12 -26.55 1.30
N SER A 180 11.72 -27.22 0.23
CA SER A 180 12.06 -26.78 -1.14
C SER A 180 11.43 -25.44 -1.49
N GLY A 181 10.16 -25.26 -1.08
CA GLY A 181 9.39 -24.02 -1.30
C GLY A 181 9.99 -22.80 -0.61
N ILE A 182 10.53 -22.93 0.60
CA ILE A 182 11.22 -21.87 1.33
C ILE A 182 12.41 -21.36 0.49
N SER A 183 13.31 -22.24 0.07
CA SER A 183 14.52 -21.87 -0.70
C SER A 183 14.17 -21.14 -2.00
N ILE A 184 13.19 -21.67 -2.75
CA ILE A 184 12.75 -21.07 -4.01
C ILE A 184 12.12 -19.68 -3.76
N THR A 185 11.23 -19.58 -2.75
CA THR A 185 10.53 -18.32 -2.46
C THR A 185 11.48 -17.25 -1.92
N GLN A 186 12.52 -17.62 -1.17
CA GLN A 186 13.57 -16.70 -0.73
C GLN A 186 14.30 -16.10 -1.93
N GLN A 187 14.72 -16.95 -2.89
CA GLN A 187 15.41 -16.47 -4.09
C GLN A 187 14.52 -15.56 -4.94
N GLU A 188 13.24 -15.91 -5.12
CA GLU A 188 12.26 -15.09 -5.83
C GLU A 188 12.06 -13.75 -5.14
N ALA A 189 11.90 -13.74 -3.80
CA ALA A 189 11.70 -12.53 -3.01
C ALA A 189 12.93 -11.60 -3.03
N LYS A 190 14.14 -12.18 -2.93
CA LYS A 190 15.40 -11.45 -3.05
C LYS A 190 15.53 -10.76 -4.41
N ASN A 191 15.22 -11.47 -5.49
CA ASN A 191 15.31 -10.94 -6.84
C ASN A 191 14.24 -9.87 -7.14
N ALA A 192 13.02 -10.05 -6.62
CA ALA A 192 11.90 -9.16 -6.92
C ALA A 192 11.81 -7.93 -6.00
N PHE A 193 12.25 -8.07 -4.74
CA PHE A 193 12.00 -7.07 -3.69
C PHE A 193 13.28 -6.67 -2.93
N GLY A 194 14.43 -7.29 -3.21
CA GLY A 194 15.68 -7.06 -2.46
C GLY A 194 15.67 -7.58 -1.02
N ASN A 195 14.63 -8.32 -0.62
CA ASN A 195 14.45 -8.86 0.74
C ASN A 195 13.99 -10.32 0.66
N GLU A 196 14.75 -11.21 1.29
CA GLU A 196 14.52 -12.66 1.29
C GLU A 196 13.75 -13.16 2.53
N THR A 197 13.30 -12.26 3.40
CA THR A 197 12.60 -12.64 4.63
C THR A 197 11.22 -13.23 4.32
N LEU A 198 10.95 -14.42 4.88
CA LEU A 198 9.70 -15.16 4.75
C LEU A 198 9.00 -15.34 6.10
N TYR A 199 7.73 -15.62 6.03
CA TYR A 199 6.88 -16.02 7.17
C TYR A 199 5.81 -17.02 6.74
#